data_4ca8617cb1d0db38733b1cd6a9f90b0b
#
_entry.id   4ca8617cb1d0db38733b1cd6a9f90b0b
#
_cell.length_a   1.000
_cell.length_b   1.000
_cell.length_c   1.000
_cell.angle_alpha   90.00
_cell.angle_beta   90.00
_cell.angle_gamma   90.00
#
_symmetry.space_group_name_H-M   'P 1'
#
loop_
_entity.id
_entity.type
_entity.pdbx_description
1 polymer ?
#
loop_
_entity_poly.entity_id
_entity_poly.type
_entity_poly.pdbx_seq_one_letter_code
_entity_poly.pdbx_strand_id
1 'polypeptide(L)'
;TIYIGGGTPSIIDAKYIEKVMAKLQEKNALITAKEITIEVNPGTVTEEKLKTYKKIGINRLSIGLQSTDNNILKTIGRIHSYEDFLNTYKLARNQGFGNINVDLMIGLPNQKISDIKSSLEKITELKPEHISVYSLIVEENTPIEKMLNIGKLELPDEELERNMYWYVKNVLELNGYKHYEISNFAKEGYE
;
A
#
# COMPACT_ATOMS: atom_id res chain seq x y z
N THR A 1 -13.28 -2.12 13.58
CA THR A 1 -12.79 -1.86 12.21
C THR A 1 -13.31 -2.92 11.25
N ILE A 2 -13.41 -2.57 9.97
CA ILE A 2 -13.69 -3.49 8.85
C ILE A 2 -12.60 -3.32 7.82
N TYR A 3 -12.05 -4.43 7.34
CA TYR A 3 -10.99 -4.42 6.34
C TYR A 3 -11.40 -5.28 5.14
N ILE A 4 -11.43 -4.67 3.95
CA ILE A 4 -11.78 -5.30 2.68
C ILE A 4 -10.48 -5.50 1.90
N GLY A 5 -9.95 -6.69 1.96
CA GLY A 5 -8.67 -7.07 1.37
C GLY A 5 -8.73 -8.43 0.69
N GLY A 6 -7.53 -8.93 0.32
CA GLY A 6 -7.34 -10.21 -0.34
C GLY A 6 -7.45 -10.12 -1.87
N GLY A 7 -6.39 -10.52 -2.54
CA GLY A 7 -6.26 -10.31 -3.98
C GLY A 7 -6.25 -8.82 -4.33
N THR A 8 -7.25 -8.34 -5.02
CA THR A 8 -7.36 -6.91 -5.37
C THR A 8 -8.84 -6.50 -5.40
N PRO A 9 -9.43 -6.14 -4.25
CA PRO A 9 -10.86 -5.81 -4.16
C PRO A 9 -11.24 -4.59 -5.02
N SER A 10 -10.31 -3.69 -5.31
CA SER A 10 -10.56 -2.53 -6.16
C SER A 10 -10.69 -2.83 -7.66
N ILE A 11 -10.37 -4.05 -8.12
CA ILE A 11 -10.60 -4.46 -9.53
C ILE A 11 -12.09 -4.67 -9.79
N ILE A 12 -12.80 -5.29 -8.86
CA ILE A 12 -14.22 -5.62 -9.05
C ILE A 12 -15.08 -4.37 -9.13
N ASP A 13 -16.24 -4.52 -9.76
CA ASP A 13 -17.23 -3.43 -9.84
C ASP A 13 -17.69 -3.02 -8.43
N ALA A 14 -17.71 -1.72 -8.16
CA ALA A 14 -18.07 -1.16 -6.86
C ALA A 14 -19.44 -1.61 -6.34
N LYS A 15 -20.38 -1.97 -7.26
CA LYS A 15 -21.69 -2.53 -6.88
C LYS A 15 -21.61 -3.80 -6.05
N TYR A 16 -20.54 -4.61 -6.20
CA TYR A 16 -20.37 -5.82 -5.38
C TYR A 16 -19.91 -5.47 -3.97
N ILE A 17 -19.00 -4.49 -3.85
CA ILE A 17 -18.61 -3.94 -2.55
C ILE A 17 -19.84 -3.30 -1.86
N GLU A 18 -20.64 -2.52 -2.60
CA GLU A 18 -21.88 -1.94 -2.08
C GLU A 18 -22.85 -3.02 -1.54
N LYS A 19 -23.02 -4.14 -2.25
CA LYS A 19 -23.82 -5.26 -1.76
C LYS A 19 -23.30 -5.89 -0.48
N VAL A 20 -21.99 -6.07 -0.36
CA VAL A 20 -21.35 -6.58 0.86
C VAL A 20 -21.61 -5.63 2.02
N MET A 21 -21.36 -4.32 1.81
CA MET A 21 -21.59 -3.29 2.83
C MET A 21 -23.04 -3.20 3.27
N ALA A 22 -23.99 -3.28 2.32
CA ALA A 22 -25.42 -3.32 2.63
C ALA A 22 -25.78 -4.54 3.52
N LYS A 23 -25.17 -5.70 3.24
CA LYS A 23 -25.38 -6.90 4.06
C LYS A 23 -24.77 -6.78 5.46
N LEU A 24 -23.62 -6.15 5.59
CA LEU A 24 -23.03 -5.84 6.90
C LEU A 24 -23.90 -4.86 7.68
N GLN A 25 -24.49 -3.86 7.02
CA GLN A 25 -25.42 -2.91 7.62
C GLN A 25 -26.67 -3.60 8.15
N GLU A 26 -27.28 -4.53 7.37
CA GLU A 26 -28.45 -5.33 7.83
C GLU A 26 -28.12 -6.15 9.09
N LYS A 27 -26.87 -6.54 9.27
CA LYS A 27 -26.39 -7.29 10.45
C LYS A 27 -25.91 -6.37 11.60
N ASN A 28 -26.10 -5.07 11.48
CA ASN A 28 -25.62 -4.06 12.44
C ASN A 28 -24.09 -4.03 12.63
N ALA A 29 -23.32 -4.65 11.74
CA ALA A 29 -21.86 -4.73 11.86
C ALA A 29 -21.16 -3.37 11.66
N LEU A 30 -21.84 -2.41 11.02
CA LEU A 30 -21.27 -1.09 10.75
C LEU A 30 -21.47 -0.10 11.91
N ILE A 31 -22.36 -0.35 12.87
CA ILE A 31 -22.75 0.61 13.92
C ILE A 31 -21.54 1.04 14.76
N THR A 32 -20.61 0.13 15.04
CA THR A 32 -19.43 0.39 15.88
C THR A 32 -18.14 0.54 15.08
N ALA A 33 -18.17 0.37 13.78
CA ALA A 33 -16.98 0.44 12.93
C ALA A 33 -16.55 1.90 12.74
N LYS A 34 -15.48 2.30 13.42
CA LYS A 34 -14.87 3.62 13.26
C LYS A 34 -14.04 3.74 11.99
N GLU A 35 -13.45 2.64 11.55
CA GLU A 35 -12.65 2.56 10.35
C GLU A 35 -13.14 1.42 9.45
N ILE A 36 -13.30 1.75 8.18
CA ILE A 36 -13.64 0.81 7.11
C ILE A 36 -12.64 1.03 5.99
N THR A 37 -11.74 0.08 5.82
CA THR A 37 -10.62 0.12 4.87
C THR A 37 -10.90 -0.74 3.65
N ILE A 38 -10.47 -0.28 2.47
CA ILE A 38 -10.39 -1.11 1.27
C ILE A 38 -8.98 -1.04 0.65
N GLU A 39 -8.47 -2.20 0.21
CA GLU A 39 -7.22 -2.27 -0.56
C GLU A 39 -7.43 -1.79 -2.00
N VAL A 40 -6.49 -1.00 -2.47
CA VAL A 40 -6.50 -0.40 -3.80
C VAL A 40 -5.16 -0.66 -4.50
N ASN A 41 -5.21 -1.27 -5.68
CA ASN A 41 -4.05 -1.22 -6.57
C ASN A 41 -4.13 0.03 -7.46
N PRO A 42 -3.00 0.73 -7.69
CA PRO A 42 -2.95 1.87 -8.59
C PRO A 42 -3.55 1.56 -9.97
N GLY A 43 -4.31 2.50 -10.52
CA GLY A 43 -4.97 2.33 -11.83
C GLY A 43 -6.26 1.50 -11.83
N THR A 44 -6.68 0.92 -10.69
CA THR A 44 -7.91 0.08 -10.65
C THR A 44 -9.17 0.82 -10.21
N VAL A 45 -9.02 2.05 -9.73
CA VAL A 45 -10.15 2.86 -9.27
C VAL A 45 -10.40 4.05 -10.19
N THR A 46 -11.67 4.36 -10.36
CA THR A 46 -12.17 5.56 -11.05
C THR A 46 -12.78 6.51 -10.02
N GLU A 47 -13.04 7.75 -10.45
CA GLU A 47 -13.75 8.72 -9.64
C GLU A 47 -15.11 8.19 -9.14
N GLU A 48 -15.86 7.50 -10.01
CA GLU A 48 -17.15 6.90 -9.68
C GLU A 48 -17.04 5.80 -8.62
N LYS A 49 -16.02 4.92 -8.74
CA LYS A 49 -15.74 3.91 -7.72
C LYS A 49 -15.43 4.54 -6.36
N LEU A 50 -14.58 5.57 -6.33
CA LEU A 50 -14.21 6.25 -5.09
C LEU A 50 -15.39 6.98 -4.47
N LYS A 51 -16.26 7.62 -5.27
CA LYS A 51 -17.53 8.19 -4.81
C LYS A 51 -18.43 7.13 -4.19
N THR A 52 -18.54 5.97 -4.83
CA THR A 52 -19.32 4.84 -4.30
C THR A 52 -18.72 4.36 -2.97
N TYR A 53 -17.42 4.18 -2.87
CA TYR A 53 -16.75 3.77 -1.64
C TYR A 53 -17.04 4.76 -0.49
N LYS A 54 -16.93 6.07 -0.75
CA LYS A 54 -17.29 7.09 0.26
C LYS A 54 -18.75 6.98 0.69
N LYS A 55 -19.67 6.87 -0.28
CA LYS A 55 -21.12 6.76 -0.04
C LYS A 55 -21.47 5.58 0.87
N ILE A 56 -20.81 4.44 0.70
CA ILE A 56 -21.07 3.22 1.50
C ILE A 56 -20.29 3.15 2.81
N GLY A 57 -19.59 4.24 3.18
CA GLY A 57 -18.95 4.40 4.48
C GLY A 57 -17.48 3.99 4.54
N ILE A 58 -16.84 3.60 3.42
CA ILE A 58 -15.39 3.38 3.39
C ILE A 58 -14.71 4.72 3.62
N ASN A 59 -13.86 4.78 4.65
CA ASN A 59 -13.19 6.00 5.09
C ASN A 59 -11.66 5.93 5.07
N ARG A 60 -11.07 4.75 4.80
CA ARG A 60 -9.63 4.55 4.64
C ARG A 60 -9.34 3.76 3.36
N LEU A 61 -8.28 4.15 2.66
CA LEU A 61 -7.73 3.40 1.51
C LEU A 61 -6.33 2.88 1.86
N SER A 62 -6.03 1.63 1.50
CA SER A 62 -4.66 1.08 1.53
C SER A 62 -4.19 0.93 0.08
N ILE A 63 -3.22 1.73 -0.34
CA ILE A 63 -2.78 1.79 -1.73
C ILE A 63 -1.43 1.08 -1.88
N GLY A 64 -1.42 -0.01 -2.62
CA GLY A 64 -0.24 -0.85 -2.85
C GLY A 64 0.72 -0.25 -3.88
N LEU A 65 1.63 0.64 -3.46
CA LEU A 65 2.67 1.21 -4.32
C LEU A 65 3.84 0.26 -4.52
N GLN A 66 4.39 -0.27 -3.45
CA GLN A 66 5.53 -1.18 -3.34
C GLN A 66 6.90 -0.51 -3.60
N SER A 67 7.08 0.23 -4.68
CA SER A 67 8.28 0.98 -5.03
C SER A 67 7.93 2.19 -5.89
N THR A 68 8.76 3.22 -5.84
CA THR A 68 8.66 4.36 -6.79
C THR A 68 9.53 4.18 -8.02
N ASP A 69 10.28 3.09 -8.13
CA ASP A 69 11.06 2.73 -9.30
C ASP A 69 10.26 1.78 -10.22
N ASN A 70 9.98 2.23 -11.43
CA ASN A 70 9.18 1.47 -12.40
C ASN A 70 9.87 0.18 -12.88
N ASN A 71 11.19 0.08 -12.81
CA ASN A 71 11.90 -1.15 -13.18
C ASN A 71 11.75 -2.18 -12.06
N ILE A 72 11.86 -1.76 -10.81
CA ILE A 72 11.60 -2.63 -9.65
C ILE A 72 10.14 -3.11 -9.67
N LEU A 73 9.17 -2.21 -9.92
CA LEU A 73 7.76 -2.60 -10.06
C LEU A 73 7.56 -3.68 -11.12
N LYS A 74 8.15 -3.52 -12.31
CA LYS A 74 8.11 -4.53 -13.38
C LYS A 74 8.75 -5.86 -12.95
N THR A 75 9.87 -5.80 -12.26
CA THR A 75 10.59 -6.99 -11.79
C THR A 75 9.74 -7.84 -10.84
N ILE A 76 8.95 -7.19 -9.98
CA ILE A 76 8.04 -7.89 -9.06
C ILE A 76 6.65 -8.15 -9.66
N GLY A 77 6.49 -7.96 -10.98
CA GLY A 77 5.25 -8.28 -11.70
C GLY A 77 4.12 -7.27 -11.50
N ARG A 78 4.40 -6.05 -11.04
CA ARG A 78 3.39 -5.00 -10.96
C ARG A 78 3.09 -4.45 -12.35
N ILE A 79 1.79 -4.27 -12.62
CA ILE A 79 1.31 -3.74 -13.90
C ILE A 79 1.19 -2.21 -13.90
N HIS A 80 1.19 -1.60 -12.72
CA HIS A 80 1.12 -0.15 -12.56
C HIS A 80 2.50 0.50 -12.50
N SER A 81 2.55 1.76 -12.83
CA SER A 81 3.71 2.65 -12.67
C SER A 81 3.58 3.55 -11.42
N TYR A 82 4.66 4.24 -11.08
CA TYR A 82 4.62 5.28 -10.05
C TYR A 82 3.65 6.42 -10.42
N GLU A 83 3.56 6.75 -11.69
CA GLU A 83 2.62 7.75 -12.23
C GLU A 83 1.15 7.32 -12.03
N ASP A 84 0.84 6.04 -12.22
CA ASP A 84 -0.50 5.49 -11.94
C ASP A 84 -0.84 5.57 -10.45
N PHE A 85 0.15 5.33 -9.59
CA PHE A 85 -0.01 5.54 -8.15
C PHE A 85 -0.30 7.01 -7.81
N LEU A 86 0.49 7.96 -8.35
CA LEU A 86 0.28 9.39 -8.12
C LEU A 86 -1.12 9.84 -8.56
N ASN A 87 -1.56 9.37 -9.71
CA ASN A 87 -2.89 9.67 -10.23
C ASN A 87 -3.98 9.11 -9.30
N THR A 88 -3.83 7.84 -8.87
CA THR A 88 -4.75 7.19 -7.92
C THR A 88 -4.80 7.93 -6.58
N TYR A 89 -3.64 8.30 -6.03
CA TYR A 89 -3.53 9.04 -4.78
C TYR A 89 -4.21 10.42 -4.85
N LYS A 90 -3.91 11.19 -5.89
CA LYS A 90 -4.53 12.50 -6.14
C LYS A 90 -6.04 12.38 -6.31
N LEU A 91 -6.49 11.38 -7.07
CA LEU A 91 -7.92 11.13 -7.27
C LEU A 91 -8.62 10.80 -5.94
N ALA A 92 -8.00 9.97 -5.09
CA ALA A 92 -8.52 9.65 -3.76
C ALA A 92 -8.63 10.90 -2.88
N ARG A 93 -7.59 11.74 -2.85
CA ARG A 93 -7.62 13.03 -2.11
C ARG A 93 -8.72 13.96 -2.61
N ASN A 94 -8.89 14.08 -3.93
CA ASN A 94 -9.93 14.90 -4.53
C ASN A 94 -11.36 14.40 -4.17
N GLN A 95 -11.52 13.10 -3.94
CA GLN A 95 -12.78 12.51 -3.46
C GLN A 95 -12.92 12.59 -1.92
N GLY A 96 -12.02 13.28 -1.24
CA GLY A 96 -12.09 13.55 0.20
C GLY A 96 -11.67 12.39 1.09
N PHE A 97 -10.83 11.46 0.61
CA PHE A 97 -10.19 10.48 1.48
C PHE A 97 -9.05 11.15 2.26
N GLY A 98 -9.28 11.38 3.55
CA GLY A 98 -8.31 11.96 4.49
C GLY A 98 -7.52 10.91 5.29
N ASN A 99 -7.78 9.62 5.09
CA ASN A 99 -7.02 8.52 5.70
C ASN A 99 -6.56 7.58 4.57
N ILE A 100 -5.28 7.69 4.20
CA ILE A 100 -4.67 6.87 3.16
C ILE A 100 -3.42 6.21 3.72
N ASN A 101 -3.37 4.88 3.60
CA ASN A 101 -2.16 4.12 3.78
C ASN A 101 -1.47 3.92 2.43
N VAL A 102 -0.15 3.97 2.43
CA VAL A 102 0.71 3.62 1.29
C VAL A 102 1.58 2.44 1.67
N ASP A 103 1.51 1.36 0.90
CA ASP A 103 2.35 0.18 1.09
C ASP A 103 3.65 0.33 0.31
N LEU A 104 4.78 0.19 0.98
CA LEU A 104 6.12 0.09 0.41
C LEU A 104 6.75 -1.26 0.75
N MET A 105 7.68 -1.70 -0.08
CA MET A 105 8.44 -2.92 0.17
C MET A 105 9.94 -2.64 0.18
N ILE A 106 10.65 -3.32 1.07
CA ILE A 106 12.10 -3.43 1.11
C ILE A 106 12.53 -4.87 0.79
N GLY A 107 13.81 -5.08 0.54
CA GLY A 107 14.30 -6.42 0.20
C GLY A 107 13.90 -6.90 -1.19
N LEU A 108 13.47 -6.00 -2.08
CA LEU A 108 13.06 -6.36 -3.45
C LEU A 108 14.27 -6.76 -4.30
N PRO A 109 14.10 -7.65 -5.31
CA PRO A 109 15.19 -8.04 -6.19
C PRO A 109 15.90 -6.83 -6.82
N ASN A 110 17.23 -6.83 -6.76
CA ASN A 110 18.13 -5.77 -7.23
C ASN A 110 17.93 -4.39 -6.57
N GLN A 111 17.15 -4.30 -5.50
CA GLN A 111 16.89 -3.04 -4.79
C GLN A 111 18.13 -2.57 -4.03
N LYS A 112 18.41 -1.28 -4.10
CA LYS A 112 19.50 -0.59 -3.41
C LYS A 112 18.95 0.34 -2.33
N ILE A 113 19.80 0.72 -1.40
CA ILE A 113 19.45 1.73 -0.39
C ILE A 113 19.05 3.08 -1.01
N SER A 114 19.62 3.44 -2.18
CA SER A 114 19.25 4.63 -2.94
C SER A 114 17.80 4.65 -3.41
N ASP A 115 17.25 3.46 -3.71
CA ASP A 115 15.87 3.32 -4.21
C ASP A 115 14.88 3.54 -3.08
N ILE A 116 15.23 3.03 -1.87
CA ILE A 116 14.47 3.30 -0.64
C ILE A 116 14.51 4.77 -0.28
N LYS A 117 15.68 5.42 -0.36
CA LYS A 117 15.82 6.87 -0.13
C LYS A 117 14.90 7.67 -1.03
N SER A 118 14.98 7.42 -2.35
CA SER A 118 14.12 8.09 -3.33
C SER A 118 12.63 7.82 -3.10
N SER A 119 12.28 6.59 -2.71
CA SER A 119 10.88 6.23 -2.42
C SER A 119 10.35 6.98 -1.21
N LEU A 120 11.12 7.05 -0.13
CA LEU A 120 10.71 7.74 1.10
C LEU A 120 10.59 9.26 0.88
N GLU A 121 11.53 9.89 0.17
CA GLU A 121 11.44 11.31 -0.20
C GLU A 121 10.12 11.61 -0.91
N LYS A 122 9.82 10.87 -1.98
CA LYS A 122 8.59 11.05 -2.77
C LYS A 122 7.31 10.81 -1.96
N ILE A 123 7.30 9.79 -1.08
CA ILE A 123 6.09 9.44 -0.33
C ILE A 123 5.86 10.38 0.85
N THR A 124 6.92 10.79 1.56
CA THR A 124 6.77 11.74 2.67
C THR A 124 6.31 13.13 2.20
N GLU A 125 6.67 13.55 0.96
CA GLU A 125 6.14 14.77 0.34
C GLU A 125 4.62 14.72 0.12
N LEU A 126 4.04 13.53 -0.15
CA LEU A 126 2.60 13.34 -0.31
C LEU A 126 1.85 13.38 1.02
N LYS A 127 2.57 13.24 2.14
CA LYS A 127 2.05 13.29 3.52
C LYS A 127 0.86 12.35 3.76
N PRO A 128 0.94 11.04 3.41
CA PRO A 128 -0.11 10.10 3.78
C PRO A 128 -0.27 10.05 5.30
N GLU A 129 -1.38 9.59 5.79
CA GLU A 129 -1.64 9.43 7.23
C GLU A 129 -0.96 8.19 7.78
N HIS A 130 -0.75 7.19 6.93
CA HIS A 130 -0.20 5.90 7.31
C HIS A 130 0.73 5.37 6.21
N ILE A 131 1.79 4.68 6.60
CA ILE A 131 2.73 4.01 5.68
C ILE A 131 3.02 2.63 6.24
N SER A 132 2.81 1.58 5.43
CA SER A 132 3.22 0.22 5.74
C SER A 132 4.49 -0.09 4.97
N VAL A 133 5.54 -0.56 5.67
CA VAL A 133 6.80 -0.97 5.03
C VAL A 133 7.18 -2.36 5.50
N TYR A 134 7.25 -3.29 4.58
CA TYR A 134 7.54 -4.69 4.86
C TYR A 134 8.51 -5.29 3.86
N SER A 135 9.22 -6.34 4.30
CA SER A 135 10.17 -7.08 3.48
C SER A 135 9.47 -8.02 2.51
N LEU A 136 10.11 -8.25 1.36
CA LEU A 136 9.69 -9.30 0.45
C LEU A 136 9.87 -10.67 1.11
N ILE A 137 8.80 -11.45 1.14
CA ILE A 137 8.85 -12.87 1.42
C ILE A 137 8.69 -13.61 0.08
N VAL A 138 9.67 -14.41 -0.28
CA VAL A 138 9.62 -15.19 -1.53
C VAL A 138 8.84 -16.47 -1.27
N GLU A 139 7.67 -16.55 -1.84
CA GLU A 139 6.81 -17.74 -1.76
C GLU A 139 7.21 -18.78 -2.80
N GLU A 140 7.08 -20.06 -2.44
CA GLU A 140 7.33 -21.18 -3.33
C GLU A 140 6.42 -21.15 -4.58
N ASN A 141 6.94 -21.67 -5.68
CA ASN A 141 6.24 -21.74 -6.98
C ASN A 141 5.91 -20.39 -7.65
N THR A 142 6.43 -19.28 -7.13
CA THR A 142 6.24 -17.95 -7.73
C THR A 142 7.20 -17.70 -8.90
N PRO A 143 6.87 -16.77 -9.82
CA PRO A 143 7.81 -16.35 -10.86
C PRO A 143 9.11 -15.77 -10.30
N ILE A 144 9.06 -15.04 -9.17
CA ILE A 144 10.24 -14.47 -8.51
C ILE A 144 11.16 -15.58 -8.03
N GLU A 145 10.65 -16.58 -7.32
CA GLU A 145 11.44 -17.74 -6.88
C GLU A 145 12.15 -18.43 -8.05
N LYS A 146 11.42 -18.67 -9.14
CA LYS A 146 12.02 -19.31 -10.33
C LYS A 146 13.14 -18.47 -10.94
N MET A 147 13.01 -17.15 -10.97
CA MET A 147 14.04 -16.25 -11.49
C MET A 147 15.26 -16.17 -10.58
N LEU A 148 15.07 -16.23 -9.26
CA LEU A 148 16.14 -16.31 -8.27
C LEU A 148 16.90 -17.64 -8.42
N ASN A 149 16.20 -18.76 -8.50
CA ASN A 149 16.80 -20.10 -8.62
C ASN A 149 17.68 -20.30 -9.87
N ILE A 150 17.39 -19.57 -10.96
CA ILE A 150 18.20 -19.60 -12.19
C ILE A 150 19.20 -18.43 -12.28
N GLY A 151 19.39 -17.67 -11.20
CA GLY A 151 20.35 -16.56 -11.11
C GLY A 151 20.04 -15.35 -11.98
N LYS A 152 18.77 -15.15 -12.39
CA LYS A 152 18.33 -13.96 -13.16
C LYS A 152 18.01 -12.76 -12.28
N LEU A 153 17.73 -13.00 -11.00
CA LEU A 153 17.49 -11.98 -9.99
C LEU A 153 18.36 -12.28 -8.77
N GLU A 154 18.69 -11.24 -8.03
CA GLU A 154 19.39 -11.33 -6.76
C GLU A 154 18.62 -10.54 -5.71
N LEU A 155 18.50 -11.10 -4.51
CA LEU A 155 17.97 -10.36 -3.35
C LEU A 155 19.12 -9.59 -2.68
N PRO A 156 18.82 -8.47 -2.03
CA PRO A 156 19.74 -7.84 -1.09
C PRO A 156 20.15 -8.86 -0.02
N ASP A 157 21.37 -8.77 0.44
CA ASP A 157 21.79 -9.57 1.61
C ASP A 157 21.09 -9.07 2.89
N GLU A 158 21.16 -9.89 3.94
CA GLU A 158 20.50 -9.59 5.23
C GLU A 158 20.99 -8.28 5.86
N GLU A 159 22.26 -7.91 5.65
CA GLU A 159 22.82 -6.68 6.19
C GLU A 159 22.24 -5.46 5.46
N LEU A 160 22.17 -5.50 4.14
CA LEU A 160 21.59 -4.44 3.32
C LEU A 160 20.09 -4.29 3.63
N GLU A 161 19.35 -5.40 3.74
CA GLU A 161 17.92 -5.36 4.09
C GLU A 161 17.71 -4.76 5.49
N ARG A 162 18.51 -5.16 6.48
CA ARG A 162 18.50 -4.57 7.82
C ARG A 162 18.79 -3.07 7.79
N ASN A 163 19.77 -2.65 6.96
CA ASN A 163 20.10 -1.24 6.80
C ASN A 163 18.95 -0.46 6.13
N MET A 164 18.23 -1.05 5.17
CA MET A 164 17.02 -0.47 4.59
C MET A 164 15.96 -0.26 5.66
N TYR A 165 15.68 -1.27 6.49
CA TYR A 165 14.68 -1.19 7.56
C TYR A 165 14.99 -0.06 8.56
N TRP A 166 16.23 0.00 9.06
CA TRP A 166 16.63 1.05 9.99
C TRP A 166 16.60 2.45 9.37
N TYR A 167 16.95 2.53 8.08
CA TYR A 167 16.84 3.79 7.34
C TYR A 167 15.38 4.25 7.22
N VAL A 168 14.48 3.35 6.84
CA VAL A 168 13.04 3.61 6.78
C VAL A 168 12.53 4.13 8.12
N LYS A 169 12.81 3.40 9.20
CA LYS A 169 12.37 3.78 10.55
C LYS A 169 12.81 5.18 10.92
N ASN A 170 14.10 5.46 10.78
CA ASN A 170 14.67 6.77 11.14
C ASN A 170 14.04 7.91 10.31
N VAL A 171 13.90 7.72 8.99
CA VAL A 171 13.34 8.76 8.11
C VAL A 171 11.87 9.01 8.42
N LEU A 172 11.07 7.97 8.62
CA LEU A 172 9.65 8.14 8.91
C LEU A 172 9.42 8.77 10.28
N GLU A 173 10.18 8.40 11.32
CA GLU A 173 10.11 9.04 12.62
C GLU A 173 10.49 10.54 12.56
N LEU A 174 11.53 10.90 11.79
CA LEU A 174 11.91 12.30 11.55
C LEU A 174 10.84 13.10 10.79
N ASN A 175 10.00 12.41 10.00
CA ASN A 175 8.87 13.01 9.27
C ASN A 175 7.54 12.98 10.07
N GLY A 176 7.60 12.65 11.38
CA GLY A 176 6.45 12.72 12.28
C GLY A 176 5.53 11.49 12.23
N TYR A 177 6.01 10.38 11.72
CA TYR A 177 5.30 9.10 11.80
C TYR A 177 5.75 8.34 13.03
N LYS A 178 4.81 7.82 13.80
CA LYS A 178 5.06 6.95 14.92
C LYS A 178 5.16 5.50 14.45
N HIS A 179 6.26 4.84 14.76
CA HIS A 179 6.41 3.41 14.57
C HIS A 179 5.69 2.68 15.71
N TYR A 180 4.58 2.02 15.46
CA TYR A 180 3.74 1.43 16.50
C TYR A 180 3.67 -0.11 16.45
N GLU A 181 4.08 -0.70 15.33
CA GLU A 181 4.33 -2.15 15.19
C GLU A 181 5.38 -2.39 14.09
N ILE A 182 5.79 -3.63 13.83
CA ILE A 182 6.97 -3.95 13.00
C ILE A 182 6.97 -3.28 11.62
N SER A 183 5.83 -3.25 10.96
CA SER A 183 5.71 -2.80 9.56
C SER A 183 4.99 -1.48 9.40
N ASN A 184 4.34 -0.97 10.44
CA ASN A 184 3.41 0.14 10.29
C ASN A 184 3.87 1.42 10.99
N PHE A 185 3.72 2.51 10.27
CA PHE A 185 4.05 3.87 10.67
C PHE A 185 2.85 4.77 10.43
N ALA A 186 2.43 5.53 11.42
CA ALA A 186 1.26 6.38 11.34
C ALA A 186 1.52 7.77 11.92
N LYS A 187 0.80 8.77 11.42
CA LYS A 187 0.63 10.03 12.13
C LYS A 187 -0.24 9.80 13.35
N GLU A 188 -0.10 10.64 14.37
CA GLU A 188 -0.88 10.56 15.60
C GLU A 188 -2.39 10.50 15.31
N GLY A 189 -3.06 9.49 15.86
CA GLY A 189 -4.50 9.24 15.70
C GLY A 189 -4.88 8.40 14.47
N TYR A 190 -3.88 7.86 13.74
CA TYR A 190 -4.08 6.99 12.57
C TYR A 190 -3.45 5.60 12.73
N GLU A 191 -3.04 5.23 13.95
CA GLU A 191 -2.51 3.91 14.29
C GLU A 191 -3.54 2.79 14.21
#